data_fe82eadd0ddccdac40809887fb8af2b6
#
_entry.id   fe82eadd0ddccdac40809887fb8af2b6
#
_cell.length_a   1.000
_cell.length_b   1.000
_cell.length_c   1.000
_cell.angle_alpha   90.00
_cell.angle_beta   90.00
_cell.angle_gamma   90.00
#
_symmetry.space_group_name_H-M   'P 1'
#
loop_
_entity.id
_entity.type
_entity.pdbx_description
1 polymer ?
#
loop_
_entity_poly.entity_id
_entity_poly.type
_entity_poly.pdbx_seq_one_letter_code
_entity_poly.pdbx_strand_id
1 'polypeptide(L)'
;MALIEAPSELTMLKRYCDNDDIRIEANDVSAVQFLSERRQPFVVGAAINCYNPQTLKQFVDLGMTRWVMPVELSRDWLVNMLNGCDELGIRDRFEVEVTGYGYLPLAYSARCFTARSENRAKDDCELCCLKYPNGRLTESQEGQAVFVLNGIQTQSGSVPISLTIYRRCKGWWTWCG
;
A
#
# COMPACT_ATOMS: atom_id res chain seq x y z
N MET A 1 -2.77 -6.81 5.75
CA MET A 1 -3.81 -5.98 6.41
C MET A 1 -3.30 -4.55 6.42
N ALA A 2 -4.13 -3.57 6.06
CA ALA A 2 -3.73 -2.15 5.97
C ALA A 2 -4.32 -1.29 7.11
N LEU A 3 -5.23 -1.82 7.89
CA LEU A 3 -5.79 -1.21 9.10
C LEU A 3 -6.00 -2.31 10.15
N ILE A 4 -5.50 -2.08 11.35
CA ILE A 4 -5.71 -2.92 12.52
C ILE A 4 -6.60 -2.14 13.49
N GLU A 5 -7.83 -2.60 13.67
CA GLU A 5 -8.84 -1.88 14.44
C GLU A 5 -9.15 -2.55 15.79
N ALA A 6 -8.87 -3.85 15.89
CA ALA A 6 -9.20 -4.64 17.09
C ALA A 6 -8.01 -5.46 17.58
N PRO A 7 -7.88 -5.69 18.90
CA PRO A 7 -6.83 -6.54 19.47
C PRO A 7 -6.79 -7.97 18.90
N SER A 8 -7.93 -8.53 18.50
CA SER A 8 -8.02 -9.86 17.88
C SER A 8 -7.33 -9.91 16.52
N GLU A 9 -7.29 -8.80 15.76
CA GLU A 9 -6.62 -8.70 14.48
C GLU A 9 -5.11 -8.74 14.62
N LEU A 10 -4.56 -8.24 15.74
CA LEU A 10 -3.12 -8.35 16.05
C LEU A 10 -2.68 -9.81 16.18
N THR A 11 -3.52 -10.67 16.74
CA THR A 11 -3.22 -12.10 16.84
C THR A 11 -3.18 -12.74 15.45
N MET A 12 -4.08 -12.36 14.56
CA MET A 12 -4.10 -12.82 13.18
C MET A 12 -2.86 -12.29 12.42
N LEU A 13 -2.53 -11.01 12.59
CA LEU A 13 -1.35 -10.39 11.99
C LEU A 13 -0.07 -11.11 12.39
N LYS A 14 0.10 -11.43 13.70
CA LYS A 14 1.24 -12.23 14.18
C LYS A 14 1.36 -13.56 13.47
N ARG A 15 0.26 -14.27 13.27
CA ARG A 15 0.24 -15.56 12.55
C ARG A 15 0.68 -15.41 11.09
N TYR A 16 0.32 -14.32 10.41
CA TYR A 16 0.79 -14.04 9.05
C TYR A 16 2.29 -13.68 9.03
N CYS A 17 2.77 -12.93 10.01
CA CYS A 17 4.18 -12.59 10.14
C CYS A 17 5.04 -13.78 10.61
N ASP A 18 4.42 -14.82 11.18
CA ASP A 18 5.11 -16.05 11.59
C ASP A 18 5.24 -17.03 10.41
N ASN A 19 5.94 -16.57 9.38
CA ASN A 19 6.10 -17.28 8.12
C ASN A 19 7.47 -16.96 7.51
N ASP A 20 8.29 -17.98 7.32
CA ASP A 20 9.64 -17.84 6.78
C ASP A 20 9.72 -18.12 5.26
N ASP A 21 8.64 -18.64 4.66
CA ASP A 21 8.62 -19.08 3.26
C ASP A 21 8.36 -17.94 2.27
N ILE A 22 7.65 -16.89 2.71
CA ILE A 22 7.27 -15.77 1.84
C ILE A 22 7.68 -14.43 2.46
N ARG A 23 8.01 -13.48 1.59
CA ARG A 23 8.28 -12.10 2.00
C ARG A 23 6.96 -11.39 2.29
N ILE A 24 6.86 -10.77 3.46
CA ILE A 24 5.65 -10.06 3.90
C ILE A 24 5.75 -8.59 3.51
N GLU A 25 4.70 -8.06 2.90
CA GLU A 25 4.46 -6.63 2.74
C GLU A 25 3.72 -6.10 3.96
N ALA A 26 4.39 -5.26 4.74
CA ALA A 26 3.83 -4.58 5.89
C ALA A 26 3.06 -3.32 5.44
N ASN A 27 1.76 -3.30 5.68
CA ASN A 27 0.86 -2.17 5.42
C ASN A 27 0.32 -1.54 6.72
N ASP A 28 0.83 -1.99 7.87
CA ASP A 28 0.58 -1.46 9.21
C ASP A 28 1.88 -1.53 10.03
N VAL A 29 2.12 -0.51 10.86
CA VAL A 29 3.36 -0.41 11.65
C VAL A 29 3.51 -1.57 12.65
N SER A 30 2.42 -2.16 13.12
CA SER A 30 2.49 -3.35 13.99
C SER A 30 3.09 -4.56 13.26
N ALA A 31 2.86 -4.71 11.94
CA ALA A 31 3.54 -5.73 11.15
C ALA A 31 5.05 -5.46 11.05
N VAL A 32 5.45 -4.20 10.86
CA VAL A 32 6.87 -3.81 10.87
C VAL A 32 7.53 -4.20 12.17
N GLN A 33 6.89 -3.92 13.32
CA GLN A 33 7.40 -4.29 14.63
C GLN A 33 7.62 -5.80 14.74
N PHE A 34 6.60 -6.62 14.44
CA PHE A 34 6.71 -8.07 14.57
C PHE A 34 7.79 -8.67 13.68
N LEU A 35 7.92 -8.19 12.43
CA LEU A 35 8.94 -8.66 11.49
C LEU A 35 10.35 -8.23 11.93
N SER A 36 10.50 -7.00 12.42
CA SER A 36 11.78 -6.50 12.94
C SER A 36 12.24 -7.25 14.19
N GLU A 37 11.35 -7.54 15.15
CA GLU A 37 11.64 -8.33 16.34
C GLU A 37 12.16 -9.74 15.99
N ARG A 38 11.64 -10.32 14.91
CA ARG A 38 12.07 -11.62 14.36
C ARG A 38 13.31 -11.53 13.48
N ARG A 39 13.80 -10.33 13.19
CA ARG A 39 14.86 -10.05 12.21
C ARG A 39 14.54 -10.61 10.81
N GLN A 40 13.28 -10.67 10.46
CA GLN A 40 12.78 -11.14 9.17
C GLN A 40 12.75 -9.98 8.18
N PRO A 41 13.36 -10.12 6.98
CA PRO A 41 13.29 -9.08 5.94
C PRO A 41 11.86 -8.87 5.47
N PHE A 42 11.47 -7.60 5.26
CA PHE A 42 10.11 -7.25 4.87
C PHE A 42 10.06 -6.15 3.80
N VAL A 43 8.88 -5.99 3.22
CA VAL A 43 8.54 -4.91 2.30
C VAL A 43 7.71 -3.88 3.07
N VAL A 44 8.01 -2.59 2.91
CA VAL A 44 7.16 -1.50 3.38
C VAL A 44 6.16 -1.16 2.28
N GLY A 45 4.87 -1.44 2.54
CA GLY A 45 3.79 -1.20 1.60
C GLY A 45 3.36 0.27 1.54
N ALA A 46 2.63 0.62 0.47
CA ALA A 46 2.19 1.99 0.22
C ALA A 46 1.29 2.56 1.34
N ALA A 47 0.51 1.72 2.02
CA ALA A 47 -0.38 2.16 3.12
C ALA A 47 0.35 2.64 4.38
N ILE A 48 1.66 2.40 4.51
CA ILE A 48 2.49 2.97 5.59
C ILE A 48 2.68 4.48 5.43
N ASN A 49 2.42 5.06 4.25
CA ASN A 49 2.52 6.49 3.99
C ASN A 49 3.92 7.06 4.26
N CYS A 50 4.95 6.44 3.70
CA CYS A 50 6.33 6.88 3.85
C CYS A 50 6.71 7.88 2.75
N TYR A 51 6.95 9.15 3.12
CA TYR A 51 7.14 10.27 2.19
C TYR A 51 8.48 11.00 2.33
N ASN A 52 9.41 10.53 3.13
CA ASN A 52 10.71 11.19 3.31
C ASN A 52 11.84 10.21 3.57
N PRO A 53 13.09 10.57 3.21
CA PRO A 53 14.26 9.70 3.35
C PRO A 53 14.56 9.29 4.79
N GLN A 54 14.29 10.17 5.77
CA GLN A 54 14.54 9.89 7.17
C GLN A 54 13.63 8.77 7.70
N THR A 55 12.35 8.77 7.27
CA THR A 55 11.42 7.68 7.59
C THR A 55 11.85 6.38 6.90
N LEU A 56 12.29 6.42 5.63
CA LEU A 56 12.83 5.24 4.96
C LEU A 56 14.06 4.68 5.69
N LYS A 57 14.94 5.57 6.17
CA LYS A 57 16.10 5.14 6.96
C LYS A 57 15.69 4.34 8.20
N GLN A 58 14.65 4.77 8.92
CA GLN A 58 14.16 4.01 10.08
C GLN A 58 13.71 2.60 9.68
N PHE A 59 12.95 2.47 8.58
CA PHE A 59 12.51 1.16 8.11
C PHE A 59 13.66 0.28 7.59
N VAL A 60 14.66 0.88 6.92
CA VAL A 60 15.88 0.16 6.51
C VAL A 60 16.62 -0.38 7.71
N ASP A 61 16.76 0.41 8.78
CA ASP A 61 17.44 -0.01 10.02
C ASP A 61 16.63 -1.07 10.78
N LEU A 62 15.30 -1.15 10.58
CA LEU A 62 14.42 -2.20 11.10
C LEU A 62 14.41 -3.48 10.25
N GLY A 63 15.05 -3.50 9.07
CA GLY A 63 15.14 -4.68 8.21
C GLY A 63 14.32 -4.63 6.93
N MET A 64 13.80 -3.46 6.53
CA MET A 64 13.17 -3.28 5.24
C MET A 64 14.15 -3.56 4.10
N THR A 65 13.71 -4.34 3.11
CA THR A 65 14.47 -4.64 1.89
C THR A 65 13.82 -4.10 0.62
N ARG A 66 12.57 -3.68 0.68
CA ARG A 66 11.85 -3.04 -0.44
C ARG A 66 10.84 -2.04 0.09
N TRP A 67 10.68 -0.94 -0.62
CA TRP A 67 9.66 0.08 -0.37
C TRP A 67 8.73 0.21 -1.57
N VAL A 68 7.43 0.11 -1.32
CA VAL A 68 6.38 0.39 -2.31
C VAL A 68 6.04 1.87 -2.23
N MET A 69 6.28 2.58 -3.32
CA MET A 69 6.03 4.01 -3.39
C MET A 69 4.52 4.29 -3.31
N PRO A 70 4.05 5.22 -2.44
CA PRO A 70 2.69 5.70 -2.44
C PRO A 70 2.23 6.19 -3.82
N VAL A 71 1.00 5.84 -4.21
CA VAL A 71 0.50 6.00 -5.58
C VAL A 71 0.29 7.45 -6.02
N GLU A 72 0.18 8.39 -5.09
CA GLU A 72 0.01 9.81 -5.34
C GLU A 72 1.32 10.56 -5.64
N LEU A 73 2.46 9.89 -5.50
CA LEU A 73 3.76 10.52 -5.69
C LEU A 73 4.17 10.56 -7.16
N SER A 74 4.72 11.70 -7.59
CA SER A 74 5.24 11.88 -8.93
C SER A 74 6.63 11.26 -9.10
N ARG A 75 7.05 11.09 -10.35
CA ARG A 75 8.42 10.67 -10.69
C ARG A 75 9.47 11.62 -10.15
N ASP A 76 9.24 12.93 -10.27
CA ASP A 76 10.24 13.94 -9.85
C ASP A 76 10.38 13.93 -8.32
N TRP A 77 9.27 13.71 -7.63
CA TRP A 77 9.29 13.51 -6.17
C TRP A 77 10.12 12.26 -5.80
N LEU A 78 9.95 11.16 -6.54
CA LEU A 78 10.73 9.95 -6.31
C LEU A 78 12.24 10.20 -6.51
N VAL A 79 12.64 10.93 -7.56
CA VAL A 79 14.04 11.29 -7.78
C VAL A 79 14.61 12.04 -6.58
N ASN A 80 13.89 13.04 -6.06
CA ASN A 80 14.31 13.80 -4.88
C ASN A 80 14.39 12.89 -3.63
N MET A 81 13.45 11.99 -3.48
CA MET A 81 13.44 11.00 -2.39
C MET A 81 14.68 10.10 -2.42
N LEU A 82 15.03 9.58 -3.61
CA LEU A 82 16.19 8.70 -3.79
C LEU A 82 17.52 9.45 -3.61
N ASN A 83 17.62 10.70 -4.09
CA ASN A 83 18.79 11.54 -3.83
C ASN A 83 18.99 11.74 -2.31
N GLY A 84 17.93 12.00 -1.56
CA GLY A 84 18.03 12.08 -0.09
C GLY A 84 18.42 10.74 0.56
N CYS A 85 18.05 9.61 -0.04
CA CYS A 85 18.53 8.29 0.42
C CYS A 85 20.02 8.07 0.13
N ASP A 86 20.53 8.59 -1.01
CA ASP A 86 21.96 8.58 -1.33
C ASP A 86 22.76 9.42 -0.30
N GLU A 87 22.28 10.61 0.03
CA GLU A 87 22.89 11.48 1.07
C GLU A 87 22.93 10.80 2.44
N LEU A 88 21.94 9.98 2.77
CA LEU A 88 21.86 9.20 4.02
C LEU A 88 22.65 7.87 3.95
N GLY A 89 23.23 7.51 2.80
CA GLY A 89 23.97 6.28 2.58
C GLY A 89 23.12 4.99 2.70
N ILE A 90 21.83 5.06 2.37
CA ILE A 90 20.91 3.93 2.48
C ILE A 90 20.37 3.45 1.14
N ARG A 91 20.65 4.13 0.03
CA ARG A 91 20.03 3.86 -1.29
C ARG A 91 20.22 2.41 -1.74
N ASP A 92 21.40 1.86 -1.54
CA ASP A 92 21.76 0.49 -1.98
C ASP A 92 21.24 -0.61 -1.04
N ARG A 93 20.56 -0.25 0.04
CA ARG A 93 20.07 -1.19 1.05
C ARG A 93 18.64 -1.67 0.80
N PHE A 94 17.94 -1.10 -0.17
CA PHE A 94 16.55 -1.48 -0.48
C PHE A 94 16.22 -1.31 -1.96
N GLU A 95 15.22 -2.05 -2.39
CA GLU A 95 14.59 -1.95 -3.71
C GLU A 95 13.40 -0.97 -3.65
N VAL A 96 13.04 -0.41 -4.82
CA VAL A 96 11.86 0.44 -4.97
C VAL A 96 10.87 -0.24 -5.88
N GLU A 97 9.61 -0.28 -5.45
CA GLU A 97 8.48 -0.78 -6.22
C GLU A 97 7.48 0.35 -6.50
N VAL A 98 6.94 0.38 -7.72
CA VAL A 98 5.91 1.34 -8.13
C VAL A 98 4.73 0.62 -8.77
N THR A 99 3.53 1.15 -8.57
CA THR A 99 2.32 0.62 -9.21
C THR A 99 2.33 0.94 -10.70
N GLY A 100 2.42 -0.09 -11.54
CA GLY A 100 2.47 0.04 -13.00
C GLY A 100 1.10 -0.06 -13.68
N TYR A 101 0.16 -0.82 -13.09
CA TYR A 101 -1.16 -1.09 -13.66
C TYR A 101 -2.16 -1.45 -12.57
N GLY A 102 -3.42 -1.11 -12.76
CA GLY A 102 -4.53 -1.48 -11.87
C GLY A 102 -5.22 -0.25 -11.26
N TYR A 103 -6.27 -0.48 -10.50
CA TYR A 103 -6.91 0.56 -9.71
C TYR A 103 -5.97 1.01 -8.58
N LEU A 104 -5.70 2.30 -8.49
CA LEU A 104 -4.83 2.84 -7.47
C LEU A 104 -5.53 2.83 -6.10
N PRO A 105 -4.93 2.26 -5.06
CA PRO A 105 -5.43 2.34 -3.70
C PRO A 105 -5.20 3.74 -3.13
N LEU A 106 -6.24 4.59 -3.13
CA LEU A 106 -6.13 5.99 -2.73
C LEU A 106 -6.28 6.20 -1.24
N ALA A 107 -7.16 5.42 -0.59
CA ALA A 107 -7.39 5.54 0.85
C ALA A 107 -7.94 4.25 1.45
N TYR A 108 -7.65 4.07 2.74
CA TYR A 108 -8.25 3.04 3.58
C TYR A 108 -9.06 3.70 4.70
N SER A 109 -10.22 3.14 5.01
CA SER A 109 -11.11 3.65 6.06
C SER A 109 -11.50 2.54 7.02
N ALA A 110 -11.59 2.86 8.29
CA ALA A 110 -12.20 1.99 9.30
C ALA A 110 -13.67 1.66 8.99
N ARG A 111 -14.30 2.41 8.09
CA ARG A 111 -15.68 2.18 7.63
C ARG A 111 -15.68 1.39 6.34
N CYS A 112 -16.52 0.35 6.27
CA CYS A 112 -16.81 -0.34 5.01
C CYS A 112 -17.85 0.46 4.22
N PHE A 113 -17.42 1.12 3.14
CA PHE A 113 -18.33 1.92 2.31
C PHE A 113 -19.35 1.07 1.54
N THR A 114 -19.00 -0.18 1.19
CA THR A 114 -19.95 -1.11 0.58
C THR A 114 -21.07 -1.46 1.55
N ALA A 115 -20.76 -1.81 2.81
CA ALA A 115 -21.78 -2.06 3.81
C ALA A 115 -22.63 -0.81 4.08
N ARG A 116 -21.98 0.35 4.19
CA ARG A 116 -22.68 1.63 4.41
C ARG A 116 -23.66 1.96 3.29
N SER A 117 -23.31 1.67 2.05
CA SER A 117 -24.20 1.89 0.89
C SER A 117 -25.43 0.98 0.88
N GLU A 118 -25.39 -0.12 1.65
CA GLU A 118 -26.52 -1.02 1.90
C GLU A 118 -27.21 -0.74 3.24
N ASN A 119 -26.92 0.40 3.89
CA ASN A 119 -27.41 0.76 5.24
C ASN A 119 -27.07 -0.28 6.32
N ARG A 120 -25.92 -0.97 6.19
CA ARG A 120 -25.45 -1.97 7.13
C ARG A 120 -24.27 -1.46 7.95
N ALA A 121 -24.14 -1.93 9.18
CA ALA A 121 -22.93 -1.77 9.98
C ALA A 121 -21.80 -2.65 9.40
N LYS A 122 -20.54 -2.25 9.61
CA LYS A 122 -19.37 -3.03 9.16
C LYS A 122 -19.37 -4.45 9.78
N ASP A 123 -19.71 -4.53 11.05
CA ASP A 123 -19.70 -5.78 11.84
C ASP A 123 -20.93 -6.67 11.57
N ASP A 124 -21.95 -6.14 10.90
CA ASP A 124 -23.19 -6.84 10.53
C ASP A 124 -23.45 -6.69 9.01
N CYS A 125 -22.41 -6.82 8.22
CA CYS A 125 -22.49 -6.56 6.78
C CYS A 125 -22.99 -7.76 5.96
N GLU A 126 -23.06 -8.95 6.54
CA GLU A 126 -23.41 -10.22 5.86
C GLU A 126 -22.66 -10.42 4.53
N LEU A 127 -21.41 -9.88 4.44
CA LEU A 127 -20.57 -9.94 3.24
C LEU A 127 -21.27 -9.37 1.98
N CYS A 128 -22.05 -8.29 2.13
CA CYS A 128 -22.79 -7.67 1.01
C CYS A 128 -21.88 -7.24 -0.15
N CYS A 129 -20.58 -7.08 0.08
CA CYS A 129 -19.59 -6.81 -0.97
C CYS A 129 -19.50 -7.91 -2.05
N LEU A 130 -19.92 -9.14 -1.76
CA LEU A 130 -20.00 -10.21 -2.76
C LEU A 130 -20.96 -9.91 -3.91
N LYS A 131 -21.94 -9.00 -3.70
CA LYS A 131 -22.83 -8.51 -4.75
C LYS A 131 -22.13 -7.56 -5.74
N TYR A 132 -20.96 -7.04 -5.36
CA TYR A 132 -20.23 -6.00 -6.09
C TYR A 132 -18.78 -6.43 -6.35
N PRO A 133 -18.53 -7.44 -7.19
CA PRO A 133 -17.20 -7.98 -7.42
C PRO A 133 -16.22 -6.95 -8.01
N ASN A 134 -16.74 -5.95 -8.74
CA ASN A 134 -15.94 -4.85 -9.31
C ASN A 134 -15.91 -3.59 -8.42
N GLY A 135 -16.41 -3.68 -7.17
CA GLY A 135 -16.63 -2.53 -6.32
C GLY A 135 -17.84 -1.69 -6.76
N ARG A 136 -18.04 -0.55 -6.10
CA ARG A 136 -19.13 0.41 -6.42
C ARG A 136 -18.53 1.67 -7.02
N LEU A 137 -18.75 1.87 -8.31
CA LEU A 137 -18.34 3.10 -8.99
C LEU A 137 -19.10 4.31 -8.43
N THR A 138 -18.38 5.38 -8.15
CA THR A 138 -18.93 6.71 -7.86
C THR A 138 -18.57 7.64 -9.00
N GLU A 139 -19.56 8.44 -9.40
CA GLU A 139 -19.42 9.38 -10.52
C GLU A 139 -19.62 10.81 -10.03
N SER A 140 -19.04 11.78 -10.74
CA SER A 140 -19.36 13.19 -10.57
C SER A 140 -20.76 13.50 -11.11
N GLN A 141 -21.25 14.72 -10.88
CA GLN A 141 -22.53 15.18 -11.44
C GLN A 141 -22.53 15.19 -12.98
N GLU A 142 -21.34 15.29 -13.58
CA GLU A 142 -21.14 15.26 -15.04
C GLU A 142 -20.96 13.83 -15.59
N GLY A 143 -21.13 12.80 -14.75
CA GLY A 143 -21.01 11.39 -15.15
C GLY A 143 -19.58 10.90 -15.33
N GLN A 144 -18.59 11.58 -14.74
CA GLN A 144 -17.20 11.12 -14.78
C GLN A 144 -16.93 10.15 -13.62
N ALA A 145 -16.28 9.02 -13.91
CA ALA A 145 -15.83 8.07 -12.91
C ALA A 145 -14.78 8.71 -11.99
N VAL A 146 -15.07 8.82 -10.70
CA VAL A 146 -14.19 9.45 -9.70
C VAL A 146 -13.51 8.40 -8.84
N PHE A 147 -14.27 7.52 -8.21
CA PHE A 147 -13.76 6.48 -7.33
C PHE A 147 -14.48 5.15 -7.54
N VAL A 148 -13.80 4.08 -7.17
CA VAL A 148 -14.42 2.78 -6.90
C VAL A 148 -14.33 2.50 -5.39
N LEU A 149 -15.48 2.32 -4.75
CA LEU A 149 -15.56 1.94 -3.34
C LEU A 149 -15.56 0.42 -3.24
N ASN A 150 -14.52 -0.14 -2.63
CA ASN A 150 -14.35 -1.57 -2.47
C ASN A 150 -14.10 -1.94 -0.99
N GLY A 151 -15.17 -2.21 -0.28
CA GLY A 151 -15.08 -2.49 1.16
C GLY A 151 -14.59 -1.26 1.94
N ILE A 152 -13.44 -1.42 2.59
CA ILE A 152 -12.75 -0.35 3.34
C ILE A 152 -11.83 0.48 2.44
N GLN A 153 -11.62 0.08 1.18
CA GLN A 153 -10.71 0.71 0.25
C GLN A 153 -11.45 1.64 -0.71
N THR A 154 -10.93 2.85 -0.87
CA THR A 154 -11.30 3.76 -1.95
C THR A 154 -10.21 3.66 -3.02
N GLN A 155 -10.60 3.36 -4.24
CA GLN A 155 -9.72 3.20 -5.39
C GLN A 155 -9.98 4.28 -6.43
N SER A 156 -9.04 4.48 -7.37
CA SER A 156 -9.25 5.37 -8.52
C SER A 156 -10.45 4.91 -9.36
N GLY A 157 -11.20 5.85 -9.94
CA GLY A 157 -12.35 5.57 -10.81
C GLY A 157 -11.95 4.98 -12.18
N SER A 158 -10.68 5.08 -12.54
CA SER A 158 -10.11 4.52 -13.77
C SER A 158 -8.83 3.75 -13.48
N VAL A 159 -8.45 2.88 -14.41
CA VAL A 159 -7.19 2.13 -14.34
C VAL A 159 -6.11 2.92 -15.09
N PRO A 160 -5.18 3.58 -14.41
CA PRO A 160 -4.03 4.17 -15.06
C PRO A 160 -3.07 3.08 -15.56
N ILE A 161 -2.47 3.32 -16.72
CA ILE A 161 -1.41 2.48 -17.29
C ILE A 161 -0.14 3.31 -17.30
N SER A 162 0.82 2.97 -16.46
CA SER A 162 2.06 3.73 -16.29
C SER A 162 3.19 3.24 -17.21
N LEU A 163 2.88 2.91 -18.48
CA LEU A 163 3.87 2.45 -19.47
C LEU A 163 5.02 3.45 -19.70
N THR A 164 4.77 4.74 -19.46
CA THR A 164 5.79 5.80 -19.60
C THR A 164 6.85 5.70 -18.51
N ILE A 165 6.51 5.23 -17.32
CA ILE A 165 7.45 4.98 -16.23
C ILE A 165 8.42 3.86 -16.63
N TYR A 166 7.92 2.77 -17.21
CA TYR A 166 8.74 1.63 -17.61
C TYR A 166 9.84 1.99 -18.62
N ARG A 167 9.53 2.79 -19.65
CA ARG A 167 10.51 3.17 -20.69
C ARG A 167 11.59 4.14 -20.21
N ARG A 168 11.32 4.98 -19.21
CA ARG A 168 12.26 6.00 -18.69
C ARG A 168 13.06 5.54 -17.48
N CYS A 169 12.69 4.44 -16.84
CA CYS A 169 13.34 3.95 -15.62
C CYS A 169 14.37 2.84 -15.87
N LYS A 170 14.72 2.53 -17.14
CA LYS A 170 15.81 1.61 -17.44
C LYS A 170 17.12 2.12 -16.82
N GLY A 171 17.54 1.52 -15.74
CA GLY A 171 18.76 1.84 -15.00
C GLY A 171 18.51 2.26 -13.53
N TRP A 172 17.25 2.50 -13.12
CA TRP A 172 16.92 2.95 -11.75
C TRP A 172 16.08 1.94 -10.96
N TRP A 173 15.56 0.88 -11.63
CA TRP A 173 14.57 -0.03 -11.06
C TRP A 173 15.01 -1.47 -11.16
N THR A 174 14.89 -2.19 -10.08
CA THR A 174 15.08 -3.64 -10.03
C THR A 174 13.78 -4.42 -10.27
N TRP A 175 12.61 -3.77 -10.14
CA TRP A 175 11.32 -4.44 -10.35
C TRP A 175 10.20 -3.45 -10.76
N CYS A 176 9.39 -3.83 -11.74
CA CYS A 176 8.05 -3.30 -12.01
C CYS A 176 7.08 -4.48 -11.88
N GLY A 177 6.23 -4.47 -10.86
CA GLY A 177 5.15 -5.42 -10.69
C GLY A 177 3.93 -5.08 -11.54
#